data_f5b0766a21da88398994dbedf68a2159
#
_entry.id   f5b0766a21da88398994dbedf68a2159
#
_cell.length_a   1.000
_cell.length_b   1.000
_cell.length_c   1.000
_cell.angle_alpha   90.00
_cell.angle_beta   90.00
_cell.angle_gamma   90.00
#
_symmetry.space_group_name_H-M   'P 1'
#
loop_
_entity.id
_entity.type
_entity.pdbx_description
1 polymer ?
#
loop_
_entity_poly.entity_id
_entity_poly.type
_entity_poly.pdbx_seq_one_letter_code
_entity_poly.pdbx_strand_id
1 'polypeptide(L)'
;MRKIITILAAVFLMAMTPASAWSRNAVREPQVRTITMNTGLPSNAVRNIVQDKNGFIWFGTDNGLCRYDGYQVQNFYNPQMKFDQYVSALEACDEGLLVGTSKGAFLFNFKTEQFQKLSDKITSTITSFSIDGNRNVWVSTQGQGLFRYNLINHECRNYQIKGSKGEVVATLVDVNNQVWALCNHLPSSLVRLNKANDSFAMVPLKGDASRLYGIAMLANSDGSILVGTWNDGLFQVDTDGTTTQLINASVSNSVHHIHKLYNDRNINVLIGSDDGLVEYDIQKRSWRMVSEVDNPSRSSAERFVYSITSDEEGGIWIGTFYGGVSYIPSPTMRNRFEMHSAGVGGQKVMW
;
A
#
# COMPACT_ATOMS: atom_id res chain seq x y z
N MET A 1 -1.10 71.89 35.11
CA MET A 1 -0.06 71.03 34.50
C MET A 1 0.15 69.68 35.20
N ARG A 2 0.02 69.54 36.52
CA ARG A 2 0.23 68.23 37.20
C ARG A 2 -0.82 67.15 36.90
N LYS A 3 -2.07 67.52 36.60
CA LYS A 3 -3.16 66.53 36.31
C LYS A 3 -3.11 65.93 34.90
N ILE A 4 -2.47 66.58 33.93
CA ILE A 4 -2.35 66.09 32.53
C ILE A 4 -1.22 65.07 32.43
N ILE A 5 -0.15 65.18 33.22
CA ILE A 5 0.98 64.24 33.24
C ILE A 5 0.59 62.88 33.84
N THR A 6 -0.34 62.87 34.81
CA THR A 6 -0.82 61.63 35.45
C THR A 6 -1.69 60.80 34.53
N ILE A 7 -2.49 61.43 33.64
CA ILE A 7 -3.32 60.74 32.67
C ILE A 7 -2.50 60.15 31.52
N LEU A 8 -1.44 60.86 31.06
CA LEU A 8 -0.53 60.35 30.04
C LEU A 8 0.32 59.15 30.53
N ALA A 9 0.70 59.13 31.81
CA ALA A 9 1.42 57.97 32.40
C ALA A 9 0.50 56.73 32.55
N ALA A 10 -0.78 56.90 32.84
CA ALA A 10 -1.75 55.81 32.95
C ALA A 10 -2.10 55.20 31.57
N VAL A 11 -2.14 56.02 30.52
CA VAL A 11 -2.37 55.50 29.14
C VAL A 11 -1.13 54.78 28.58
N PHE A 12 0.06 55.16 28.99
CA PHE A 12 1.29 54.46 28.56
C PHE A 12 1.54 53.14 29.30
N LEU A 13 1.01 52.97 30.53
CA LEU A 13 1.11 51.69 31.25
C LEU A 13 0.07 50.65 30.77
N MET A 14 -1.01 51.05 30.13
CA MET A 14 -1.99 50.12 29.51
C MET A 14 -1.55 49.60 28.14
N ALA A 15 -0.54 50.16 27.50
CA ALA A 15 -0.03 49.71 26.21
C ALA A 15 1.10 48.65 26.32
N MET A 16 1.53 48.31 27.55
CA MET A 16 2.48 47.21 27.81
C MET A 16 1.78 46.02 28.47
N THR A 17 0.61 45.62 27.98
CA THR A 17 0.25 44.21 28.12
C THR A 17 1.23 43.44 27.25
N PRO A 18 2.03 42.50 27.83
CA PRO A 18 2.75 41.58 26.96
C PRO A 18 1.67 40.98 26.09
N ALA A 19 1.85 41.08 24.77
CA ALA A 19 1.14 40.26 23.85
C ALA A 19 1.40 38.85 24.40
N SER A 20 0.50 38.35 25.23
CA SER A 20 0.49 36.96 25.65
C SER A 20 0.60 36.24 24.35
N ALA A 21 1.80 35.70 24.14
CA ALA A 21 2.08 34.82 23.06
C ALA A 21 0.92 33.81 23.08
N TRP A 22 0.00 33.98 22.19
CA TRP A 22 -0.83 32.91 21.74
C TRP A 22 0.20 31.94 21.16
N SER A 23 0.75 31.12 22.04
CA SER A 23 1.36 29.89 21.67
C SER A 23 0.27 29.19 20.86
N ARG A 24 0.26 29.44 19.56
CA ARG A 24 -0.33 28.48 18.65
C ARG A 24 0.32 27.19 19.09
N ASN A 25 -0.44 26.34 19.77
CA ASN A 25 -0.11 24.94 19.86
C ASN A 25 0.17 24.57 18.40
N ALA A 26 1.42 24.63 18.02
CA ALA A 26 1.87 24.08 16.77
C ALA A 26 1.48 22.62 16.92
N VAL A 27 0.39 22.22 16.28
CA VAL A 27 0.04 20.83 16.09
C VAL A 27 1.35 20.26 15.54
N ARG A 28 2.11 19.56 16.39
CA ARG A 28 3.34 18.92 15.96
C ARG A 28 2.91 17.98 14.86
N GLU A 29 3.32 18.27 13.65
CA GLU A 29 3.13 17.37 12.54
C GLU A 29 3.62 15.99 12.97
N PRO A 30 2.89 14.93 12.63
CA PRO A 30 3.28 13.58 12.99
C PRO A 30 4.69 13.35 12.47
N GLN A 31 5.60 12.94 13.34
CA GLN A 31 6.96 12.62 12.92
C GLN A 31 6.89 11.34 12.11
N VAL A 32 6.94 11.48 10.77
CA VAL A 32 7.08 10.35 9.86
C VAL A 32 8.44 9.70 10.12
N ARG A 33 8.44 8.45 10.55
CA ARG A 33 9.66 7.64 10.61
C ARG A 33 10.01 7.17 9.22
N THR A 34 11.28 7.31 8.84
CA THR A 34 11.77 6.79 7.55
C THR A 34 12.81 5.71 7.79
N ILE A 35 12.65 4.57 7.13
CA ILE A 35 13.60 3.46 7.11
C ILE A 35 14.22 3.40 5.71
N THR A 36 15.54 3.43 5.63
CA THR A 36 16.30 3.47 4.39
C THR A 36 17.49 2.50 4.43
N MET A 37 18.28 2.45 3.37
CA MET A 37 19.54 1.71 3.36
C MET A 37 20.49 2.13 4.49
N ASN A 38 20.46 3.41 4.90
CA ASN A 38 21.25 3.90 6.02
C ASN A 38 20.81 3.33 7.38
N THR A 39 19.60 2.79 7.46
CA THR A 39 19.02 2.17 8.66
C THR A 39 18.78 0.68 8.52
N GLY A 40 19.37 0.05 7.49
CA GLY A 40 19.43 -1.41 7.35
C GLY A 40 18.64 -2.03 6.21
N LEU A 41 17.85 -1.26 5.41
CA LEU A 41 17.21 -1.82 4.23
C LEU A 41 18.25 -2.31 3.21
N PRO A 42 18.01 -3.42 2.51
CA PRO A 42 18.91 -3.90 1.45
C PRO A 42 18.79 -3.05 0.16
N SER A 43 17.68 -2.32 0.00
CA SER A 43 17.42 -1.37 -1.09
C SER A 43 16.38 -0.34 -0.66
N ASN A 44 16.48 0.90 -1.13
CA ASN A 44 15.43 1.91 -0.96
C ASN A 44 14.22 1.70 -1.88
N ALA A 45 14.31 0.83 -2.88
CA ALA A 45 13.19 0.45 -3.73
C ALA A 45 12.34 -0.60 -3.02
N VAL A 46 11.25 -0.16 -2.36
CA VAL A 46 10.36 -1.02 -1.58
C VAL A 46 9.07 -1.24 -2.34
N ARG A 47 8.92 -2.46 -2.87
CA ARG A 47 7.81 -2.86 -3.74
C ARG A 47 6.59 -3.35 -2.98
N ASN A 48 6.81 -3.99 -1.83
CA ASN A 48 5.76 -4.63 -1.07
C ASN A 48 6.02 -4.47 0.42
N ILE A 49 4.94 -4.28 1.17
CA ILE A 49 4.95 -4.26 2.63
C ILE A 49 3.78 -5.12 3.10
N VAL A 50 4.05 -6.02 4.05
CA VAL A 50 3.01 -6.81 4.71
C VAL A 50 3.35 -6.96 6.20
N GLN A 51 2.33 -7.07 7.05
CA GLN A 51 2.49 -7.47 8.44
C GLN A 51 2.19 -8.97 8.58
N ASP A 52 3.02 -9.69 9.32
CA ASP A 52 2.72 -11.07 9.67
C ASP A 52 1.89 -11.17 10.95
N LYS A 53 1.39 -12.35 11.25
CA LYS A 53 0.56 -12.64 12.44
C LYS A 53 1.28 -12.47 13.79
N ASN A 54 2.58 -12.28 13.79
CA ASN A 54 3.39 -12.02 14.99
C ASN A 54 3.66 -10.52 15.18
N GLY A 55 3.13 -9.67 14.27
CA GLY A 55 3.28 -8.23 14.28
C GLY A 55 4.54 -7.69 13.60
N PHE A 56 5.41 -8.55 13.05
CA PHE A 56 6.58 -8.12 12.29
C PHE A 56 6.17 -7.52 10.96
N ILE A 57 6.84 -6.45 10.55
CA ILE A 57 6.65 -5.84 9.23
C ILE A 57 7.70 -6.37 8.27
N TRP A 58 7.24 -6.85 7.13
CA TRP A 58 8.10 -7.40 6.09
C TRP A 58 8.13 -6.49 4.87
N PHE A 59 9.31 -6.29 4.32
CA PHE A 59 9.53 -5.47 3.13
C PHE A 59 10.12 -6.33 2.02
N GLY A 60 9.46 -6.31 0.87
CA GLY A 60 10.00 -6.83 -0.39
C GLY A 60 10.67 -5.70 -1.16
N THR A 61 11.95 -5.86 -1.44
CA THR A 61 12.77 -4.84 -2.09
C THR A 61 13.40 -5.35 -3.40
N ASP A 62 13.99 -4.44 -4.15
CA ASP A 62 14.74 -4.83 -5.36
C ASP A 62 15.99 -5.68 -5.04
N ASN A 63 16.42 -5.76 -3.77
CA ASN A 63 17.62 -6.50 -3.35
C ASN A 63 17.38 -7.39 -2.12
N GLY A 64 16.22 -8.01 -2.00
CA GLY A 64 15.93 -9.02 -0.99
C GLY A 64 14.69 -8.75 -0.16
N LEU A 65 14.40 -9.76 0.66
CA LEU A 65 13.37 -9.74 1.68
C LEU A 65 13.98 -9.25 3.00
N CYS A 66 13.29 -8.38 3.72
CA CYS A 66 13.71 -8.01 5.06
C CYS A 66 12.52 -7.89 6.03
N ARG A 67 12.81 -8.06 7.32
CA ARG A 67 11.88 -7.99 8.43
C ARG A 67 12.26 -6.86 9.37
N TYR A 68 11.29 -6.10 9.81
CA TYR A 68 11.43 -5.08 10.83
C TYR A 68 10.70 -5.51 12.11
N ASP A 69 11.38 -5.45 13.24
CA ASP A 69 10.88 -5.88 14.56
C ASP A 69 10.49 -4.70 15.48
N GLY A 70 10.47 -3.49 14.93
CA GLY A 70 10.25 -2.25 15.68
C GLY A 70 11.54 -1.49 16.01
N TYR A 71 12.70 -2.17 15.96
CA TYR A 71 14.01 -1.61 16.30
C TYR A 71 15.03 -1.72 15.17
N GLN A 72 15.14 -2.89 14.55
CA GLN A 72 16.16 -3.19 13.55
C GLN A 72 15.57 -3.90 12.34
N VAL A 73 16.28 -3.82 11.22
CA VAL A 73 15.97 -4.51 9.97
C VAL A 73 16.87 -5.73 9.85
N GLN A 74 16.28 -6.91 9.71
CA GLN A 74 16.96 -8.16 9.42
C GLN A 74 16.76 -8.53 7.95
N ASN A 75 17.83 -8.83 7.22
CA ASN A 75 17.80 -9.16 5.80
C ASN A 75 17.84 -10.67 5.58
N PHE A 76 17.05 -11.15 4.60
CA PHE A 76 16.96 -12.55 4.19
C PHE A 76 17.22 -12.65 2.68
N TYR A 77 18.16 -13.50 2.32
CA TYR A 77 18.53 -13.74 0.93
C TYR A 77 18.14 -15.15 0.53
N ASN A 78 17.48 -15.29 -0.61
CA ASN A 78 17.13 -16.59 -1.16
C ASN A 78 18.34 -17.23 -1.89
N PRO A 79 18.91 -18.33 -1.40
CA PRO A 79 20.07 -18.95 -2.03
C PRO A 79 19.82 -19.42 -3.47
N GLN A 80 18.55 -19.71 -3.82
CA GLN A 80 18.17 -20.15 -5.17
C GLN A 80 18.17 -18.99 -6.18
N MET A 81 18.12 -17.74 -5.71
CA MET A 81 18.11 -16.53 -6.54
C MET A 81 19.52 -16.00 -6.86
N LYS A 82 20.54 -16.45 -6.14
CA LYS A 82 21.95 -16.04 -6.32
C LYS A 82 22.10 -14.51 -6.30
N PHE A 83 22.35 -13.90 -7.46
CA PHE A 83 22.58 -12.45 -7.58
C PHE A 83 21.30 -11.63 -7.79
N ASP A 84 20.21 -12.27 -8.19
CA ASP A 84 18.92 -11.62 -8.41
C ASP A 84 18.01 -11.87 -7.20
N GLN A 85 18.05 -10.97 -6.24
CA GLN A 85 17.24 -11.04 -5.01
C GLN A 85 15.93 -10.23 -5.09
N TYR A 86 15.53 -9.82 -6.29
CA TYR A 86 14.34 -9.03 -6.52
C TYR A 86 13.07 -9.70 -5.98
N VAL A 87 12.36 -9.00 -5.07
CA VAL A 87 11.08 -9.41 -4.50
C VAL A 87 9.97 -8.58 -5.13
N SER A 88 9.21 -9.20 -6.02
CA SER A 88 8.18 -8.54 -6.81
C SER A 88 6.80 -8.52 -6.15
N ALA A 89 6.51 -9.50 -5.29
CA ALA A 89 5.23 -9.62 -4.59
C ALA A 89 5.42 -10.26 -3.21
N LEU A 90 4.59 -9.85 -2.24
CA LEU A 90 4.51 -10.45 -0.90
C LEU A 90 3.05 -10.63 -0.49
N GLU A 91 2.78 -11.74 0.19
CA GLU A 91 1.50 -11.99 0.85
C GLU A 91 1.73 -12.84 2.09
N ALA A 92 1.16 -12.45 3.23
CA ALA A 92 1.26 -13.22 4.46
C ALA A 92 0.22 -14.36 4.48
N CYS A 93 0.62 -15.55 4.94
CA CYS A 93 -0.27 -16.68 5.16
C CYS A 93 0.04 -17.38 6.50
N ASP A 94 -0.78 -18.34 6.88
CA ASP A 94 -0.60 -19.04 8.16
C ASP A 94 0.72 -19.81 8.24
N GLU A 95 1.19 -20.34 7.11
CA GLU A 95 2.40 -21.14 7.01
C GLU A 95 3.66 -20.29 7.00
N GLY A 96 3.57 -19.03 6.57
CA GLY A 96 4.72 -18.18 6.38
C GLY A 96 4.42 -16.98 5.50
N LEU A 97 5.37 -16.63 4.66
CA LEU A 97 5.28 -15.52 3.73
C LEU A 97 5.43 -16.03 2.29
N LEU A 98 4.43 -15.75 1.46
CA LEU A 98 4.53 -15.96 0.03
C LEU A 98 5.42 -14.87 -0.57
N VAL A 99 6.46 -15.29 -1.27
CA VAL A 99 7.48 -14.40 -1.83
C VAL A 99 7.54 -14.61 -3.34
N GLY A 100 7.11 -13.61 -4.07
CA GLY A 100 7.21 -13.56 -5.53
C GLY A 100 8.53 -12.96 -5.95
N THR A 101 9.14 -13.56 -6.97
CA THR A 101 10.45 -13.19 -7.49
C THR A 101 10.45 -13.20 -9.02
N SER A 102 11.55 -12.81 -9.64
CA SER A 102 11.78 -12.96 -11.08
C SER A 102 11.88 -14.44 -11.54
N LYS A 103 12.07 -15.39 -10.60
CA LYS A 103 12.30 -16.83 -10.85
C LYS A 103 11.15 -17.72 -10.38
N GLY A 104 10.02 -17.13 -10.00
CA GLY A 104 8.83 -17.85 -9.53
C GLY A 104 8.44 -17.51 -8.10
N ALA A 105 7.56 -18.33 -7.54
CA ALA A 105 6.96 -18.16 -6.25
C ALA A 105 7.57 -19.08 -5.19
N PHE A 106 7.82 -18.53 -4.00
CA PHE A 106 8.38 -19.23 -2.86
C PHE A 106 7.49 -19.05 -1.63
N LEU A 107 7.54 -20.00 -0.71
CA LEU A 107 7.10 -19.87 0.66
C LEU A 107 8.33 -19.69 1.55
N PHE A 108 8.40 -18.56 2.26
CA PHE A 108 9.38 -18.35 3.32
C PHE A 108 8.76 -18.81 4.65
N ASN A 109 9.30 -19.87 5.22
CA ASN A 109 8.80 -20.45 6.46
C ASN A 109 9.36 -19.68 7.67
N PHE A 110 8.49 -19.13 8.52
CA PHE A 110 8.89 -18.32 9.68
C PHE A 110 9.69 -19.08 10.75
N LYS A 111 9.52 -20.41 10.85
CA LYS A 111 10.21 -21.23 11.86
C LYS A 111 11.62 -21.62 11.47
N THR A 112 11.79 -21.96 10.18
CA THR A 112 13.07 -22.43 9.65
C THR A 112 13.88 -21.33 8.98
N GLU A 113 13.25 -20.18 8.69
CA GLU A 113 13.80 -19.06 7.91
C GLU A 113 14.34 -19.50 6.55
N GLN A 114 13.70 -20.51 5.94
CA GLN A 114 14.09 -21.07 4.65
C GLN A 114 13.05 -20.77 3.58
N PHE A 115 13.53 -20.55 2.35
CA PHE A 115 12.72 -20.42 1.15
C PHE A 115 12.45 -21.78 0.54
N GLN A 116 11.18 -22.12 0.36
CA GLN A 116 10.73 -23.31 -0.36
C GLN A 116 9.97 -22.88 -1.61
N LYS A 117 10.36 -23.40 -2.78
CA LYS A 117 9.64 -23.12 -4.02
C LYS A 117 8.25 -23.73 -3.97
N LEU A 118 7.21 -22.95 -4.34
CA LEU A 118 5.82 -23.44 -4.34
C LEU A 118 5.62 -24.52 -5.39
N SER A 119 6.13 -24.32 -6.61
CA SER A 119 6.01 -25.26 -7.71
C SER A 119 7.07 -25.00 -8.77
N ASP A 120 7.62 -26.09 -9.35
CA ASP A 120 8.54 -26.00 -10.49
C ASP A 120 7.87 -25.54 -11.79
N LYS A 121 6.53 -25.55 -11.83
CA LYS A 121 5.75 -25.04 -12.96
C LYS A 121 5.74 -23.52 -13.04
N ILE A 122 5.96 -22.82 -11.91
CA ILE A 122 5.92 -21.37 -11.80
C ILE A 122 7.36 -20.85 -11.88
N THR A 123 7.75 -20.32 -13.04
CA THR A 123 9.13 -19.91 -13.33
C THR A 123 9.30 -18.48 -13.82
N SER A 124 8.20 -17.78 -14.13
CA SER A 124 8.17 -16.38 -14.53
C SER A 124 8.16 -15.44 -13.32
N THR A 125 8.40 -14.17 -13.59
CA THR A 125 8.22 -13.10 -12.61
C THR A 125 6.81 -13.11 -12.06
N ILE A 126 6.69 -13.11 -10.75
CA ILE A 126 5.41 -13.01 -10.05
C ILE A 126 5.01 -11.53 -9.97
N THR A 127 3.75 -11.23 -10.24
CA THR A 127 3.21 -9.87 -10.18
C THR A 127 2.35 -9.62 -8.96
N SER A 128 1.58 -10.63 -8.52
CA SER A 128 0.79 -10.54 -7.28
C SER A 128 0.40 -11.92 -6.74
N PHE A 129 -0.02 -11.93 -5.48
CA PHE A 129 -0.69 -13.05 -4.83
C PHE A 129 -2.08 -12.64 -4.32
N SER A 130 -2.97 -13.61 -4.22
CA SER A 130 -4.20 -13.50 -3.45
C SER A 130 -4.60 -14.88 -2.94
N ILE A 131 -5.16 -14.97 -1.73
CA ILE A 131 -5.51 -16.24 -1.09
C ILE A 131 -7.03 -16.33 -0.98
N ASP A 132 -7.62 -17.45 -1.41
CA ASP A 132 -9.05 -17.70 -1.29
C ASP A 132 -9.41 -18.48 -0.01
N GLY A 133 -10.71 -18.54 0.29
CA GLY A 133 -11.22 -19.24 1.48
C GLY A 133 -10.96 -20.75 1.50
N ASN A 134 -10.54 -21.35 0.38
CA ASN A 134 -10.18 -22.77 0.26
C ASN A 134 -8.66 -23.00 0.36
N ARG A 135 -7.90 -21.98 0.81
CA ARG A 135 -6.44 -21.99 0.92
C ARG A 135 -5.73 -22.20 -0.43
N ASN A 136 -6.36 -21.77 -1.52
CA ASN A 136 -5.65 -21.65 -2.79
C ASN A 136 -4.98 -20.29 -2.87
N VAL A 137 -3.71 -20.31 -3.24
CA VAL A 137 -2.94 -19.14 -3.62
C VAL A 137 -3.12 -18.92 -5.12
N TRP A 138 -3.67 -17.79 -5.48
CA TRP A 138 -3.74 -17.32 -6.84
C TRP A 138 -2.48 -16.52 -7.14
N VAL A 139 -1.73 -16.95 -8.15
CA VAL A 139 -0.39 -16.44 -8.46
C VAL A 139 -0.40 -15.85 -9.84
N SER A 140 -0.37 -14.53 -9.92
CA SER A 140 -0.25 -13.80 -11.19
C SER A 140 1.19 -13.80 -11.68
N THR A 141 1.37 -13.95 -13.00
CA THR A 141 2.71 -14.00 -13.60
C THR A 141 2.84 -13.12 -14.83
N GLN A 142 4.06 -12.71 -15.09
CA GLN A 142 4.43 -12.03 -16.31
C GLN A 142 4.85 -13.07 -17.37
N GLY A 143 3.89 -13.48 -18.22
CA GLY A 143 4.15 -14.35 -19.39
C GLY A 143 3.70 -15.80 -19.25
N GLN A 144 3.35 -16.32 -18.04
CA GLN A 144 2.87 -17.69 -17.87
C GLN A 144 1.37 -17.80 -17.54
N GLY A 145 0.64 -16.69 -17.44
CA GLY A 145 -0.76 -16.66 -17.06
C GLY A 145 -0.97 -16.60 -15.54
N LEU A 146 -2.07 -17.16 -15.09
CA LEU A 146 -2.47 -17.22 -13.70
C LEU A 146 -2.40 -18.66 -13.18
N PHE A 147 -1.80 -18.85 -12.02
CA PHE A 147 -1.78 -20.16 -11.37
C PHE A 147 -2.68 -20.17 -10.14
N ARG A 148 -3.30 -21.32 -9.88
CA ARG A 148 -3.89 -21.68 -8.60
C ARG A 148 -3.02 -22.76 -7.95
N TYR A 149 -2.49 -22.47 -6.78
CA TYR A 149 -1.72 -23.41 -5.97
C TYR A 149 -2.42 -23.64 -4.64
N ASN A 150 -2.75 -24.88 -4.31
CA ASN A 150 -3.39 -25.20 -3.05
C ASN A 150 -2.35 -25.49 -1.95
N LEU A 151 -2.42 -24.77 -0.82
CA LEU A 151 -1.46 -24.90 0.29
C LEU A 151 -1.57 -26.22 1.05
N ILE A 152 -2.70 -26.96 0.90
CA ILE A 152 -2.93 -28.21 1.64
C ILE A 152 -2.45 -29.44 0.84
N ASN A 153 -2.91 -29.56 -0.40
CA ASN A 153 -2.64 -30.74 -1.23
C ASN A 153 -1.55 -30.51 -2.30
N HIS A 154 -1.00 -29.29 -2.37
CA HIS A 154 0.05 -28.85 -3.29
C HIS A 154 -0.31 -28.97 -4.77
N GLU A 155 -1.61 -29.07 -5.09
CA GLU A 155 -2.07 -29.05 -6.47
C GLU A 155 -1.77 -27.71 -7.12
N CYS A 156 -1.13 -27.72 -8.30
CA CYS A 156 -0.79 -26.54 -9.07
C CYS A 156 -1.44 -26.60 -10.45
N ARG A 157 -2.37 -25.69 -10.72
CA ARG A 157 -3.09 -25.56 -12.00
C ARG A 157 -2.79 -24.21 -12.64
N ASN A 158 -2.57 -24.21 -13.94
CA ASN A 158 -2.37 -23.01 -14.75
C ASN A 158 -3.64 -22.64 -15.51
N TYR A 159 -3.96 -21.35 -15.53
CA TYR A 159 -5.05 -20.75 -16.30
C TYR A 159 -4.48 -19.84 -17.38
N GLN A 160 -4.67 -20.23 -18.64
CA GLN A 160 -4.32 -19.41 -19.77
C GLN A 160 -5.53 -18.55 -20.14
N ILE A 161 -5.41 -17.23 -19.94
CA ILE A 161 -6.48 -16.28 -20.26
C ILE A 161 -6.32 -15.86 -21.71
N LYS A 162 -7.29 -16.23 -22.55
CA LYS A 162 -7.22 -16.00 -23.99
C LYS A 162 -6.99 -14.53 -24.32
N GLY A 163 -5.94 -14.23 -25.07
CA GLY A 163 -5.59 -12.88 -25.52
C GLY A 163 -4.63 -12.12 -24.59
N SER A 164 -4.44 -12.57 -23.34
CA SER A 164 -3.53 -11.90 -22.39
C SER A 164 -2.05 -12.12 -22.68
N LYS A 165 -1.71 -13.01 -23.61
CA LYS A 165 -0.33 -13.47 -23.85
C LYS A 165 0.38 -13.99 -22.58
N GLY A 166 -0.39 -14.41 -21.60
CA GLY A 166 0.12 -14.88 -20.31
C GLY A 166 0.50 -13.77 -19.32
N GLU A 167 0.25 -12.51 -19.66
CA GLU A 167 0.56 -11.38 -18.78
C GLU A 167 -0.62 -11.03 -17.89
N VAL A 168 -0.50 -11.40 -16.61
CA VAL A 168 -1.47 -11.07 -15.55
C VAL A 168 -0.81 -10.08 -14.59
N VAL A 169 -1.40 -8.89 -14.46
CA VAL A 169 -0.83 -7.78 -13.70
C VAL A 169 -1.11 -7.92 -12.22
N ALA A 170 -2.36 -8.28 -11.88
CA ALA A 170 -2.81 -8.42 -10.50
C ALA A 170 -3.92 -9.47 -10.40
N THR A 171 -4.05 -10.06 -9.22
CA THR A 171 -5.18 -10.91 -8.84
C THR A 171 -5.76 -10.45 -7.52
N LEU A 172 -7.06 -10.67 -7.34
CA LEU A 172 -7.82 -10.31 -6.16
C LEU A 172 -8.88 -11.37 -5.87
N VAL A 173 -9.03 -11.73 -4.61
CA VAL A 173 -10.17 -12.50 -4.11
C VAL A 173 -11.05 -11.54 -3.30
N ASP A 174 -12.32 -11.40 -3.70
CA ASP A 174 -13.26 -10.52 -3.02
C ASP A 174 -13.95 -11.19 -1.80
N VAL A 175 -14.76 -10.41 -1.09
CA VAL A 175 -15.48 -10.86 0.11
C VAL A 175 -16.43 -12.03 -0.14
N ASN A 176 -16.83 -12.28 -1.39
CA ASN A 176 -17.69 -13.39 -1.83
C ASN A 176 -16.87 -14.59 -2.31
N ASN A 177 -15.57 -14.59 -2.04
CA ASN A 177 -14.64 -15.60 -2.54
C ASN A 177 -14.64 -15.72 -4.07
N GLN A 178 -14.89 -14.59 -4.77
CA GLN A 178 -14.81 -14.49 -6.21
C GLN A 178 -13.40 -14.02 -6.61
N VAL A 179 -12.82 -14.69 -7.60
CA VAL A 179 -11.48 -14.37 -8.10
C VAL A 179 -11.57 -13.44 -9.30
N TRP A 180 -10.84 -12.37 -9.24
CA TRP A 180 -10.68 -11.37 -10.28
C TRP A 180 -9.22 -11.26 -10.69
N ALA A 181 -8.96 -10.89 -11.92
CA ALA A 181 -7.60 -10.60 -12.36
C ALA A 181 -7.57 -9.44 -13.37
N LEU A 182 -6.44 -8.75 -13.41
CA LEU A 182 -6.11 -7.76 -14.42
C LEU A 182 -5.09 -8.36 -15.40
N CYS A 183 -5.41 -8.29 -16.69
CA CYS A 183 -4.59 -8.90 -17.74
C CYS A 183 -4.23 -7.85 -18.79
N ASN A 184 -2.95 -7.78 -19.16
CA ASN A 184 -2.52 -6.97 -20.30
C ASN A 184 -3.02 -7.56 -21.63
N HIS A 185 -2.92 -6.76 -22.67
CA HIS A 185 -3.22 -7.12 -24.06
C HIS A 185 -4.68 -7.49 -24.36
N LEU A 186 -5.60 -7.30 -23.41
CA LEU A 186 -7.04 -7.47 -23.63
C LEU A 186 -7.69 -6.14 -24.02
N PRO A 187 -8.85 -6.18 -24.70
CA PRO A 187 -9.66 -4.98 -24.93
C PRO A 187 -10.10 -4.26 -23.65
N SER A 188 -10.30 -5.01 -22.57
CA SER A 188 -10.40 -4.53 -21.20
C SER A 188 -9.63 -5.48 -20.31
N SER A 189 -8.83 -4.95 -19.38
CA SER A 189 -7.94 -5.76 -18.57
C SER A 189 -8.66 -6.62 -17.52
N LEU A 190 -9.90 -6.28 -17.13
CA LEU A 190 -10.60 -6.94 -16.03
C LEU A 190 -11.26 -8.26 -16.46
N VAL A 191 -10.85 -9.33 -15.83
CA VAL A 191 -11.43 -10.68 -15.99
C VAL A 191 -11.89 -11.25 -14.66
N ARG A 192 -12.85 -12.17 -14.71
CA ARG A 192 -13.42 -12.84 -13.54
C ARG A 192 -13.48 -14.36 -13.74
N LEU A 193 -13.19 -15.11 -12.68
CA LEU A 193 -13.34 -16.57 -12.71
C LEU A 193 -14.81 -16.95 -12.78
N ASN A 194 -15.18 -17.70 -13.82
CA ASN A 194 -16.47 -18.38 -13.89
C ASN A 194 -16.33 -19.74 -13.18
N LYS A 195 -16.92 -19.86 -11.98
CA LYS A 195 -16.81 -21.06 -11.16
C LYS A 195 -17.51 -22.29 -11.78
N ALA A 196 -18.49 -22.08 -12.67
CA ALA A 196 -19.24 -23.19 -13.28
C ALA A 196 -18.40 -23.99 -14.28
N ASN A 197 -17.52 -23.35 -15.01
CA ASN A 197 -16.65 -23.99 -16.01
C ASN A 197 -15.15 -23.87 -15.69
N ASP A 198 -14.82 -23.32 -14.52
CA ASP A 198 -13.46 -23.12 -14.00
C ASP A 198 -12.53 -22.45 -15.03
N SER A 199 -13.00 -21.32 -15.60
CA SER A 199 -12.26 -20.53 -16.58
C SER A 199 -12.47 -19.04 -16.37
N PHE A 200 -11.50 -18.22 -16.82
CA PHE A 200 -11.62 -16.77 -16.77
C PHE A 200 -12.28 -16.19 -18.02
N ALA A 201 -13.15 -15.22 -17.80
CA ALA A 201 -13.82 -14.46 -18.86
C ALA A 201 -13.71 -12.95 -18.59
N MET A 202 -13.63 -12.16 -19.66
CA MET A 202 -13.71 -10.70 -19.55
C MET A 202 -15.03 -10.28 -18.92
N VAL A 203 -14.95 -9.28 -18.04
CA VAL A 203 -16.14 -8.63 -17.46
C VAL A 203 -16.73 -7.70 -18.53
N PRO A 204 -18.01 -7.87 -18.89
CA PRO A 204 -18.68 -6.94 -19.78
C PRO A 204 -18.94 -5.62 -19.05
N LEU A 205 -18.13 -4.60 -19.37
CA LEU A 205 -18.21 -3.29 -18.74
C LEU A 205 -19.24 -2.40 -19.42
N LYS A 206 -19.93 -1.56 -18.64
CA LYS A 206 -20.91 -0.56 -19.07
C LYS A 206 -20.82 0.68 -18.17
N GLY A 207 -21.41 1.80 -18.57
CA GLY A 207 -21.37 3.05 -17.80
C GLY A 207 -20.22 3.96 -18.25
N ASP A 208 -19.48 4.53 -17.28
CA ASP A 208 -18.46 5.56 -17.55
C ASP A 208 -17.27 5.03 -18.36
N ALA A 209 -16.98 3.73 -18.26
CA ALA A 209 -15.98 3.09 -19.07
C ALA A 209 -16.47 1.76 -19.65
N SER A 210 -16.31 1.57 -20.96
CA SER A 210 -16.49 0.28 -21.64
C SER A 210 -15.20 -0.53 -21.70
N ARG A 211 -14.06 0.08 -21.34
CA ARG A 211 -12.73 -0.52 -21.32
C ARG A 211 -11.97 0.03 -20.13
N LEU A 212 -11.24 -0.85 -19.41
CA LEU A 212 -10.37 -0.47 -18.31
C LEU A 212 -8.98 -1.09 -18.53
N TYR A 213 -7.95 -0.29 -18.33
CA TYR A 213 -6.55 -0.73 -18.30
C TYR A 213 -6.02 -0.61 -16.88
N GLY A 214 -6.53 -1.50 -16.01
CA GLY A 214 -6.23 -1.50 -14.59
C GLY A 214 -4.85 -2.07 -14.28
N ILE A 215 -4.24 -1.56 -13.23
CA ILE A 215 -2.98 -2.06 -12.67
C ILE A 215 -3.07 -2.37 -11.17
N ALA A 216 -4.05 -1.83 -10.47
CA ALA A 216 -4.33 -2.12 -9.07
C ALA A 216 -5.81 -2.41 -8.84
N MET A 217 -6.11 -3.30 -7.90
CA MET A 217 -7.49 -3.63 -7.51
C MET A 217 -7.65 -3.63 -5.99
N LEU A 218 -8.86 -3.29 -5.54
CA LEU A 218 -9.28 -3.41 -4.15
C LEU A 218 -10.75 -3.82 -4.10
N ALA A 219 -11.08 -4.83 -3.30
CA ALA A 219 -12.47 -5.24 -3.08
C ALA A 219 -13.15 -4.37 -2.02
N ASN A 220 -14.36 -3.93 -2.30
CA ASN A 220 -15.25 -3.31 -1.33
C ASN A 220 -16.11 -4.38 -0.61
N SER A 221 -16.64 -4.02 0.55
CA SER A 221 -17.50 -4.90 1.34
C SER A 221 -18.85 -5.22 0.68
N ASP A 222 -19.30 -4.42 -0.28
CA ASP A 222 -20.52 -4.63 -1.07
C ASP A 222 -20.32 -5.57 -2.28
N GLY A 223 -19.09 -6.04 -2.50
CA GLY A 223 -18.69 -6.89 -3.62
C GLY A 223 -18.33 -6.12 -4.90
N SER A 224 -18.42 -4.79 -4.91
CA SER A 224 -17.84 -3.98 -5.97
C SER A 224 -16.31 -3.97 -5.87
N ILE A 225 -15.64 -3.61 -6.97
CA ILE A 225 -14.18 -3.56 -7.04
C ILE A 225 -13.74 -2.18 -7.47
N LEU A 226 -12.79 -1.62 -6.71
CA LEU A 226 -12.04 -0.45 -7.16
C LEU A 226 -10.91 -0.90 -8.08
N VAL A 227 -10.76 -0.20 -9.19
CA VAL A 227 -9.71 -0.43 -10.19
C VAL A 227 -8.93 0.86 -10.39
N GLY A 228 -7.68 0.82 -9.99
CA GLY A 228 -6.70 1.86 -10.28
C GLY A 228 -6.09 1.63 -11.66
N THR A 229 -6.03 2.68 -12.48
CA THR A 229 -5.55 2.61 -13.85
C THR A 229 -4.21 3.30 -14.03
N TRP A 230 -3.61 3.09 -15.21
CA TRP A 230 -2.35 3.74 -15.57
C TRP A 230 -2.56 5.24 -15.85
N ASN A 231 -3.59 5.63 -16.63
CA ASN A 231 -3.77 7.01 -17.06
C ASN A 231 -5.15 7.61 -16.78
N ASP A 232 -6.15 6.77 -16.47
CA ASP A 232 -7.55 7.22 -16.44
C ASP A 232 -8.06 7.50 -15.02
N GLY A 233 -7.23 7.24 -13.99
CA GLY A 233 -7.56 7.46 -12.58
C GLY A 233 -8.22 6.25 -11.92
N LEU A 234 -9.20 6.47 -11.05
CA LEU A 234 -9.86 5.46 -10.22
C LEU A 234 -11.28 5.19 -10.69
N PHE A 235 -11.62 3.91 -10.86
CA PHE A 235 -12.96 3.45 -11.19
C PHE A 235 -13.50 2.50 -10.12
N GLN A 236 -14.82 2.53 -9.92
CA GLN A 236 -15.58 1.47 -9.27
C GLN A 236 -16.21 0.61 -10.36
N VAL A 237 -16.17 -0.70 -10.18
CA VAL A 237 -16.86 -1.69 -11.02
C VAL A 237 -17.80 -2.49 -10.15
N ASP A 238 -19.09 -2.36 -10.39
CA ASP A 238 -20.12 -3.09 -9.66
C ASP A 238 -20.19 -4.55 -10.11
N THR A 239 -20.88 -5.39 -9.35
CA THR A 239 -20.99 -6.83 -9.61
C THR A 239 -21.61 -7.16 -10.97
N ASP A 240 -22.45 -6.28 -11.52
CA ASP A 240 -23.08 -6.39 -12.82
C ASP A 240 -22.26 -5.81 -13.99
N GLY A 241 -21.06 -5.29 -13.72
CA GLY A 241 -20.14 -4.66 -14.68
C GLY A 241 -20.38 -3.18 -14.91
N THR A 242 -21.29 -2.53 -14.16
CA THR A 242 -21.43 -1.06 -14.22
C THR A 242 -20.18 -0.38 -13.69
N THR A 243 -19.66 0.57 -14.45
CA THR A 243 -18.47 1.34 -14.10
C THR A 243 -18.84 2.77 -13.73
N THR A 244 -18.24 3.27 -12.65
CA THR A 244 -18.33 4.68 -12.23
C THR A 244 -16.92 5.23 -12.06
N GLN A 245 -16.59 6.32 -12.73
CA GLN A 245 -15.31 7.00 -12.56
C GLN A 245 -15.33 7.84 -11.28
N LEU A 246 -14.50 7.48 -10.31
CA LEU A 246 -14.41 8.16 -9.01
C LEU A 246 -13.39 9.30 -9.02
N ILE A 247 -12.26 9.10 -9.70
CA ILE A 247 -11.22 10.11 -9.92
C ILE A 247 -10.88 10.10 -11.41
N ASN A 248 -10.95 11.26 -12.03
CA ASN A 248 -10.53 11.44 -13.42
C ASN A 248 -9.14 12.07 -13.45
N ALA A 249 -8.12 11.30 -13.83
CA ALA A 249 -6.73 11.75 -13.88
C ALA A 249 -6.50 12.91 -14.84
N SER A 250 -7.25 12.97 -15.95
CA SER A 250 -7.13 14.06 -16.94
C SER A 250 -7.57 15.42 -16.40
N VAL A 251 -8.42 15.44 -15.36
CA VAL A 251 -8.93 16.67 -14.73
C VAL A 251 -8.14 17.02 -13.49
N SER A 252 -7.72 16.01 -12.74
CA SER A 252 -7.07 16.20 -11.43
C SER A 252 -5.60 16.60 -11.52
N ASN A 253 -4.92 16.28 -12.61
CA ASN A 253 -3.46 16.46 -12.81
C ASN A 253 -2.59 15.91 -11.65
N SER A 254 -3.11 15.00 -10.83
CA SER A 254 -2.47 14.64 -9.56
C SER A 254 -2.64 13.18 -9.14
N VAL A 255 -3.28 12.32 -9.93
CA VAL A 255 -3.46 10.89 -9.60
C VAL A 255 -3.22 10.06 -10.85
N HIS A 256 -1.95 9.99 -11.25
CA HIS A 256 -1.50 9.20 -12.37
C HIS A 256 -0.84 7.92 -11.89
N HIS A 257 -0.89 6.87 -12.70
CA HIS A 257 -0.22 5.59 -12.45
C HIS A 257 -0.51 5.05 -11.04
N ILE A 258 -1.74 4.59 -10.81
CA ILE A 258 -2.16 4.07 -9.49
C ILE A 258 -1.54 2.68 -9.27
N HIS A 259 -0.48 2.60 -8.47
CA HIS A 259 0.24 1.35 -8.19
C HIS A 259 -0.39 0.50 -7.11
N LYS A 260 -1.01 1.12 -6.09
CA LYS A 260 -1.60 0.43 -4.96
C LYS A 260 -2.87 1.10 -4.49
N LEU A 261 -3.86 0.27 -4.19
CA LEU A 261 -5.07 0.66 -3.48
C LEU A 261 -5.08 -0.05 -2.13
N TYR A 262 -5.43 0.66 -1.07
CA TYR A 262 -5.52 0.13 0.28
C TYR A 262 -6.73 0.71 1.00
N ASN A 263 -7.55 -0.15 1.62
CA ASN A 263 -8.67 0.31 2.43
C ASN A 263 -8.18 0.54 3.86
N ASP A 264 -8.09 1.79 4.27
CA ASP A 264 -7.93 2.12 5.68
C ASP A 264 -9.24 1.78 6.40
N ARG A 265 -9.15 1.06 7.53
CA ARG A 265 -10.28 0.60 8.36
C ARG A 265 -11.32 1.70 8.68
N ASN A 266 -11.06 2.93 8.30
CA ASN A 266 -11.80 4.16 8.59
C ASN A 266 -12.64 4.72 7.42
N ILE A 267 -13.05 3.93 6.44
CA ILE A 267 -13.96 4.38 5.35
C ILE A 267 -13.22 5.01 4.15
N ASN A 268 -11.93 5.32 4.25
CA ASN A 268 -11.18 5.96 3.18
C ASN A 268 -10.32 4.96 2.41
N VAL A 269 -10.08 5.25 1.14
CA VAL A 269 -9.14 4.51 0.31
C VAL A 269 -7.84 5.29 0.19
N LEU A 270 -6.73 4.66 0.59
CA LEU A 270 -5.41 5.17 0.33
C LEU A 270 -4.95 4.70 -1.05
N ILE A 271 -4.43 5.63 -1.84
CA ILE A 271 -4.03 5.41 -3.22
C ILE A 271 -2.55 5.77 -3.34
N GLY A 272 -1.74 4.79 -3.67
CA GLY A 272 -0.33 4.98 -4.01
C GLY A 272 -0.17 5.22 -5.49
N SER A 273 0.48 6.31 -5.87
CA SER A 273 0.68 6.74 -7.24
C SER A 273 2.09 7.31 -7.47
N ASP A 274 2.41 7.66 -8.72
CA ASP A 274 3.64 8.41 -9.04
C ASP A 274 3.64 9.82 -8.45
N ASP A 275 2.45 10.37 -8.17
CA ASP A 275 2.31 11.70 -7.58
C ASP A 275 2.43 11.70 -6.06
N GLY A 276 2.43 10.53 -5.43
CA GLY A 276 2.53 10.34 -3.98
C GLY A 276 1.38 9.55 -3.40
N LEU A 277 1.07 9.81 -2.11
CA LEU A 277 -0.03 9.18 -1.38
C LEU A 277 -1.27 10.08 -1.44
N VAL A 278 -2.37 9.51 -1.89
CA VAL A 278 -3.68 10.16 -1.97
C VAL A 278 -4.65 9.45 -1.04
N GLU A 279 -5.47 10.21 -0.33
CA GLU A 279 -6.61 9.72 0.45
C GLU A 279 -7.90 10.07 -0.28
N TYR A 280 -8.72 9.06 -0.58
CA TYR A 280 -10.03 9.20 -1.19
C TYR A 280 -11.12 8.89 -0.17
N ASP A 281 -11.97 9.89 0.12
CA ASP A 281 -13.15 9.77 1.00
C ASP A 281 -14.33 9.26 0.15
N ILE A 282 -14.71 8.01 0.38
CA ILE A 282 -15.78 7.34 -0.39
C ILE A 282 -17.14 8.04 -0.16
N GLN A 283 -17.40 8.51 1.06
CA GLN A 283 -18.69 9.14 1.41
C GLN A 283 -18.83 10.52 0.78
N LYS A 284 -17.76 11.33 0.86
CA LYS A 284 -17.76 12.69 0.30
C LYS A 284 -17.46 12.71 -1.20
N ARG A 285 -17.01 11.60 -1.77
CA ARG A 285 -16.51 11.51 -3.16
C ARG A 285 -15.46 12.58 -3.45
N SER A 286 -14.54 12.77 -2.54
CA SER A 286 -13.47 13.77 -2.64
C SER A 286 -12.13 13.13 -2.28
N TRP A 287 -11.05 13.71 -2.77
CA TRP A 287 -9.71 13.23 -2.51
C TRP A 287 -8.78 14.37 -2.09
N ARG A 288 -7.70 14.02 -1.40
CA ARG A 288 -6.64 14.94 -1.02
C ARG A 288 -5.27 14.25 -1.06
N MET A 289 -4.22 15.03 -1.33
CA MET A 289 -2.86 14.54 -1.12
C MET A 289 -2.55 14.44 0.37
N VAL A 290 -1.83 13.40 0.77
CA VAL A 290 -1.37 13.22 2.15
C VAL A 290 -0.02 13.91 2.31
N SER A 291 -0.03 15.14 2.83
CA SER A 291 1.13 16.03 2.90
C SER A 291 2.28 15.51 3.76
N GLU A 292 2.00 14.62 4.71
CA GLU A 292 3.01 14.01 5.58
C GLU A 292 4.05 13.19 4.80
N VAL A 293 3.67 12.68 3.63
CA VAL A 293 4.56 11.90 2.75
C VAL A 293 5.15 12.78 1.65
N ASP A 294 4.48 13.88 1.32
CA ASP A 294 4.89 14.82 0.28
C ASP A 294 5.87 15.86 0.83
N ASN A 295 7.12 15.42 1.05
CA ASN A 295 8.19 16.34 1.41
C ASN A 295 8.74 17.02 0.14
N PRO A 296 8.58 18.34 -0.03
CA PRO A 296 9.05 19.05 -1.21
C PRO A 296 10.58 18.95 -1.43
N SER A 297 11.33 18.58 -0.39
CA SER A 297 12.79 18.36 -0.49
C SER A 297 13.13 17.00 -1.13
N ARG A 298 12.17 16.09 -1.29
CA ARG A 298 12.39 14.80 -1.94
C ARG A 298 12.30 14.93 -3.46
N SER A 299 13.10 14.14 -4.16
CA SER A 299 12.95 13.99 -5.61
C SER A 299 11.58 13.40 -5.97
N SER A 300 11.11 13.62 -7.20
CA SER A 300 9.84 13.04 -7.66
C SER A 300 9.82 11.52 -7.51
N ALA A 301 10.93 10.84 -7.83
CA ALA A 301 11.03 9.38 -7.74
C ALA A 301 11.00 8.84 -6.29
N GLU A 302 11.41 9.62 -5.30
CA GLU A 302 11.29 9.26 -3.88
C GLU A 302 9.86 9.34 -3.36
N ARG A 303 8.96 9.99 -4.11
CA ARG A 303 7.53 10.11 -3.79
C ARG A 303 6.67 9.03 -4.40
N PHE A 304 7.16 8.27 -5.40
CA PHE A 304 6.41 7.20 -6.05
C PHE A 304 6.03 6.11 -5.05
N VAL A 305 4.74 6.02 -4.71
CA VAL A 305 4.21 5.08 -3.72
C VAL A 305 3.80 3.77 -4.38
N TYR A 306 4.55 2.71 -4.10
CA TYR A 306 4.32 1.38 -4.65
C TYR A 306 3.60 0.42 -3.70
N SER A 307 3.70 0.65 -2.41
CA SER A 307 3.12 -0.23 -1.41
C SER A 307 2.54 0.55 -0.24
N ILE A 308 1.40 0.10 0.25
CA ILE A 308 0.70 0.65 1.41
C ILE A 308 0.13 -0.51 2.20
N THR A 309 0.31 -0.47 3.52
CA THR A 309 -0.37 -1.36 4.47
C THR A 309 -0.57 -0.65 5.80
N SER A 310 -1.48 -1.15 6.65
CA SER A 310 -1.54 -0.75 8.05
C SER A 310 -1.05 -1.86 8.95
N ASP A 311 -0.50 -1.48 10.10
CA ASP A 311 -0.25 -2.43 11.19
C ASP A 311 -1.50 -2.63 12.08
N GLU A 312 -1.40 -3.57 13.02
CA GLU A 312 -2.48 -3.87 13.97
C GLU A 312 -2.82 -2.68 14.87
N GLU A 313 -1.88 -1.75 15.08
CA GLU A 313 -2.03 -0.54 15.87
C GLU A 313 -2.66 0.62 15.07
N GLY A 314 -2.89 0.41 13.78
CA GLY A 314 -3.48 1.38 12.85
C GLY A 314 -2.49 2.41 12.31
N GLY A 315 -1.19 2.18 12.46
CA GLY A 315 -0.15 2.94 11.78
C GLY A 315 -0.09 2.58 10.30
N ILE A 316 0.25 3.53 9.44
CA ILE A 316 0.34 3.35 7.99
C ILE A 316 1.80 3.23 7.56
N TRP A 317 2.10 2.16 6.86
CA TRP A 317 3.41 1.87 6.26
C TRP A 317 3.35 2.12 4.76
N ILE A 318 4.31 2.87 4.23
CA ILE A 318 4.36 3.32 2.85
C ILE A 318 5.71 2.98 2.27
N GLY A 319 5.72 2.14 1.24
CA GLY A 319 6.92 1.80 0.46
C GLY A 319 7.00 2.64 -0.80
N THR A 320 8.19 3.20 -1.06
CA THR A 320 8.44 4.05 -2.22
C THR A 320 9.52 3.45 -3.13
N PHE A 321 9.63 4.00 -4.34
CA PHE A 321 10.56 3.49 -5.34
C PHE A 321 12.02 3.77 -4.98
N TYR A 322 12.32 4.94 -4.40
CA TYR A 322 13.69 5.31 -4.01
C TYR A 322 13.82 5.91 -2.60
N GLY A 323 12.71 6.20 -1.93
CA GLY A 323 12.71 6.85 -0.61
C GLY A 323 12.72 5.89 0.57
N GLY A 324 12.73 4.57 0.33
CA GLY A 324 12.62 3.57 1.39
C GLY A 324 11.19 3.41 1.90
N VAL A 325 11.05 3.22 3.19
CA VAL A 325 9.77 3.06 3.89
C VAL A 325 9.49 4.28 4.75
N SER A 326 8.27 4.81 4.67
CA SER A 326 7.75 5.83 5.59
C SER A 326 6.68 5.23 6.49
N TYR A 327 6.70 5.57 7.77
CA TYR A 327 5.70 5.14 8.75
C TYR A 327 4.98 6.36 9.32
N ILE A 328 3.66 6.35 9.25
CA ILE A 328 2.77 7.35 9.84
C ILE A 328 2.07 6.71 11.03
N PRO A 329 2.33 7.15 12.29
CA PRO A 329 1.68 6.58 13.46
C PRO A 329 0.17 6.83 13.46
N SER A 330 -0.62 5.92 14.02
CA SER A 330 -2.05 6.11 14.18
C SER A 330 -2.37 7.33 15.06
N PRO A 331 -3.52 8.00 14.86
CA PRO A 331 -3.95 9.11 15.71
C PRO A 331 -4.05 8.75 17.20
N THR A 332 -4.39 7.51 17.51
CA THR A 332 -4.49 7.01 18.89
C THR A 332 -3.13 6.92 19.57
N MET A 333 -2.09 6.53 18.86
CA MET A 333 -0.72 6.55 19.35
C MET A 333 -0.21 7.96 19.56
N ARG A 334 -0.54 8.90 18.66
CA ARG A 334 -0.17 10.31 18.81
C ARG A 334 -0.64 10.87 20.15
N ASN A 335 -1.90 10.64 20.50
CA ASN A 335 -2.50 11.10 21.76
C ASN A 335 -1.86 10.48 23.02
N ARG A 336 -1.38 9.23 22.95
CA ARG A 336 -0.67 8.58 24.08
C ARG A 336 0.68 9.23 24.36
N PHE A 337 1.44 9.55 23.31
CA PHE A 337 2.73 10.22 23.46
C PHE A 337 2.58 11.65 23.97
N GLU A 338 1.54 12.39 23.54
CA GLU A 338 1.28 13.74 24.04
C GLU A 338 0.86 13.75 25.52
N MET A 339 0.06 12.80 25.99
CA MET A 339 -0.30 12.69 27.40
C MET A 339 0.89 12.32 28.31
N HIS A 340 1.83 11.52 27.85
CA HIS A 340 3.04 11.17 28.63
C HIS A 340 4.05 12.32 28.68
N SER A 341 4.12 13.14 27.64
CA SER A 341 5.03 14.32 27.63
C SER A 341 4.50 15.49 28.46
N ALA A 342 3.18 15.56 28.67
CA ALA A 342 2.54 16.59 29.51
C ALA A 342 2.56 16.26 31.01
N GLY A 343 2.78 15.00 31.39
CA GLY A 343 2.73 14.51 32.79
C GLY A 343 4.07 14.37 33.50
N VAL A 344 5.20 14.52 32.82
CA VAL A 344 6.54 14.38 33.43
C VAL A 344 7.30 15.67 33.28
N GLY A 345 7.30 16.48 34.35
CA GLY A 345 8.16 17.65 34.45
C GLY A 345 9.64 17.24 34.29
N GLY A 346 10.26 17.67 33.23
CA GLY A 346 11.68 17.99 33.17
C GLY A 346 12.70 16.87 33.18
N GLN A 347 12.46 15.68 32.67
CA GLN A 347 13.56 14.77 32.32
C GLN A 347 13.45 14.28 30.87
N LYS A 348 14.42 14.75 30.06
CA LYS A 348 14.66 14.20 28.73
C LYS A 348 15.10 12.74 28.89
N VAL A 349 14.23 11.80 28.58
CA VAL A 349 14.64 10.43 28.29
C VAL A 349 14.96 10.37 26.80
N MET A 350 16.26 10.25 26.49
CA MET A 350 16.71 9.86 25.15
C MET A 350 16.48 8.35 25.00
N TRP A 351 15.76 8.01 23.96
CA TRP A 351 15.68 6.66 23.42
C TRP A 351 16.34 6.64 22.06
#